data_9e273449f97ca01c042ec8e038e85f2f
#
_entry.id   9e273449f97ca01c042ec8e038e85f2f
#
_cell.length_a   1.000
_cell.length_b   1.000
_cell.length_c   1.000
_cell.angle_alpha   90.00
_cell.angle_beta   90.00
_cell.angle_gamma   90.00
#
_symmetry.space_group_name_H-M   'P 1'
#
loop_
_entity.id
_entity.type
_entity.pdbx_description
1 polymer ?
#
loop_
_entity_poly.entity_id
_entity_poly.type
_entity_poly.pdbx_seq_one_letter_code
_entity_poly.pdbx_strand_id
1 'polypeptide(L)'
;MWKKFIPYALLVPQIILGIIFIAGLATGITQSLGVIPAFGLTEPTFKYYKEILSRPDIVKSIIYSLYIAVTSATLAVLIGVGMCAVLVMNTDTKGKGMRIIQLPIIVPHVVVALFVVNILSQNGLLARLLCAMGFIKEQQDFVQLLYSTNGVGVIIAYLWKEIPFVIYFVIALMANINGSLGEAAINLGASRLIAFMKVTLPLCRRAIGSSFLIIFTFALGAYELPLLLGPTSPEALPILAHTQYIHPDLENRPYAMALNGIITIISMICAVAYFRLMQKNTEILNRRKAKKEHNEKK
;
A
#
# COMPACT_ATOMS: atom_id res chain seq x y z
N MET A 1 35.67 28.21 6.09
CA MET A 1 34.29 28.63 5.72
C MET A 1 33.57 27.60 4.81
N TRP A 2 34.18 27.05 3.80
CA TRP A 2 33.57 26.07 2.86
C TRP A 2 32.93 24.84 3.52
N LYS A 3 33.55 24.24 4.56
CA LYS A 3 33.00 23.05 5.25
C LYS A 3 31.63 23.25 5.91
N LYS A 4 31.27 24.48 6.24
CA LYS A 4 29.93 24.81 6.80
C LYS A 4 28.83 24.87 5.73
N PHE A 5 29.17 25.11 4.45
CA PHE A 5 28.20 25.25 3.36
C PHE A 5 27.94 23.91 2.64
N ILE A 6 28.85 22.93 2.74
CA ILE A 6 28.72 21.62 2.08
C ILE A 6 27.39 20.92 2.42
N PRO A 7 26.94 20.83 3.71
CA PRO A 7 25.66 20.21 4.01
C PRO A 7 24.46 20.88 3.33
N TYR A 8 24.48 22.20 3.25
CA TYR A 8 23.40 22.96 2.59
C TYR A 8 23.43 22.77 1.07
N ALA A 9 24.61 22.74 0.46
CA ALA A 9 24.76 22.47 -0.96
C ALA A 9 24.26 21.05 -1.34
N LEU A 10 24.47 20.06 -0.47
CA LEU A 10 23.94 18.71 -0.66
C LEU A 10 22.42 18.62 -0.55
N LEU A 11 21.77 19.58 0.14
CA LEU A 11 20.30 19.65 0.23
C LEU A 11 19.64 20.30 -0.99
N VAL A 12 20.42 21.07 -1.79
CA VAL A 12 19.85 21.82 -2.94
C VAL A 12 19.08 20.92 -3.92
N PRO A 13 19.59 19.77 -4.38
CA PRO A 13 18.82 18.90 -5.28
C PRO A 13 17.50 18.45 -4.67
N GLN A 14 17.50 18.10 -3.37
CA GLN A 14 16.30 17.67 -2.67
C GLN A 14 15.27 18.80 -2.52
N ILE A 15 15.74 20.03 -2.27
CA ILE A 15 14.88 21.23 -2.18
C ILE A 15 14.24 21.52 -3.54
N ILE A 16 15.02 21.46 -4.63
CA ILE A 16 14.50 21.67 -5.99
C ILE A 16 13.40 20.64 -6.31
N LEU A 17 13.67 19.35 -6.07
CA LEU A 17 12.66 18.32 -6.27
C LEU A 17 11.42 18.54 -5.41
N GLY A 18 11.61 18.96 -4.16
CA GLY A 18 10.49 19.29 -3.27
C GLY A 18 9.63 20.46 -3.78
N ILE A 19 10.26 21.52 -4.30
CA ILE A 19 9.53 22.65 -4.90
C ILE A 19 8.75 22.23 -6.13
N ILE A 20 9.35 21.43 -7.03
CA ILE A 20 8.67 20.91 -8.22
C ILE A 20 7.46 20.05 -7.82
N PHE A 21 7.63 19.17 -6.83
CA PHE A 21 6.55 18.34 -6.32
C PHE A 21 5.39 19.16 -5.72
N ILE A 22 5.72 20.16 -4.89
CA ILE A 22 4.72 21.06 -4.28
C ILE A 22 3.99 21.85 -5.36
N ALA A 23 4.71 22.37 -6.36
CA ALA A 23 4.11 23.09 -7.48
C ALA A 23 3.17 22.18 -8.29
N GLY A 24 3.57 20.95 -8.58
CA GLY A 24 2.72 19.97 -9.25
C GLY A 24 1.45 19.64 -8.45
N LEU A 25 1.59 19.45 -7.14
CA LEU A 25 0.46 19.21 -6.25
C LEU A 25 -0.51 20.41 -6.20
N ALA A 26 0.02 21.61 -6.05
CA ALA A 26 -0.77 22.85 -6.07
C ALA A 26 -1.52 23.03 -7.40
N THR A 27 -0.86 22.75 -8.53
CA THR A 27 -1.49 22.77 -9.86
C THR A 27 -2.60 21.71 -9.95
N GLY A 28 -2.37 20.49 -9.48
CA GLY A 28 -3.40 19.45 -9.45
C GLY A 28 -4.62 19.84 -8.61
N ILE A 29 -4.41 20.45 -7.44
CA ILE A 29 -5.49 20.94 -6.59
C ILE A 29 -6.27 22.07 -7.26
N THR A 30 -5.60 23.07 -7.84
CA THR A 30 -6.28 24.18 -8.52
C THR A 30 -7.08 23.68 -9.73
N GLN A 31 -6.52 22.78 -10.53
CA GLN A 31 -7.23 22.17 -11.66
C GLN A 31 -8.40 21.31 -11.24
N SER A 32 -8.31 20.60 -10.11
CA SER A 32 -9.42 19.81 -9.56
C SER A 32 -10.61 20.66 -9.13
N LEU A 33 -10.34 21.92 -8.79
CA LEU A 33 -11.37 22.94 -8.51
C LEU A 33 -11.83 23.66 -9.80
N GLY A 34 -11.42 23.20 -10.98
CA GLY A 34 -11.82 23.77 -12.26
C GLY A 34 -11.04 25.00 -12.68
N VAL A 35 -9.96 25.36 -12.01
CA VAL A 35 -9.15 26.54 -12.40
C VAL A 35 -8.09 26.13 -13.42
N ILE A 36 -8.37 26.34 -14.70
CA ILE A 36 -7.47 26.10 -15.84
C ILE A 36 -7.55 27.30 -16.79
N PRO A 37 -6.79 28.36 -16.53
CA PRO A 37 -6.89 29.61 -17.33
C PRO A 37 -6.70 29.39 -18.84
N ALA A 38 -5.87 28.43 -19.23
CA ALA A 38 -5.64 28.08 -20.64
C ALA A 38 -6.92 27.64 -21.38
N PHE A 39 -7.96 27.19 -20.66
CA PHE A 39 -9.25 26.75 -21.21
C PHE A 39 -10.38 27.74 -20.87
N GLY A 40 -10.06 28.94 -20.41
CA GLY A 40 -11.05 29.93 -20.00
C GLY A 40 -11.74 29.64 -18.65
N LEU A 41 -11.30 28.62 -17.94
CA LEU A 41 -11.81 28.21 -16.64
C LEU A 41 -11.02 28.96 -15.54
N THR A 42 -11.58 30.02 -14.97
CA THR A 42 -10.88 30.90 -14.02
C THR A 42 -11.46 30.90 -12.62
N GLU A 43 -12.69 30.42 -12.44
CA GLU A 43 -13.38 30.45 -11.16
C GLU A 43 -13.32 29.09 -10.46
N PRO A 44 -12.88 29.04 -9.17
CA PRO A 44 -12.84 27.81 -8.41
C PRO A 44 -14.25 27.29 -8.11
N THR A 45 -14.49 26.02 -8.34
CA THR A 45 -15.78 25.38 -8.14
C THR A 45 -15.63 23.96 -7.61
N PHE A 46 -16.56 23.50 -6.77
CA PHE A 46 -16.71 22.09 -6.35
C PHE A 46 -17.63 21.27 -7.27
N LYS A 47 -18.06 21.83 -8.41
CA LYS A 47 -18.96 21.19 -9.37
C LYS A 47 -18.49 19.78 -9.73
N TYR A 48 -17.23 19.64 -10.12
CA TYR A 48 -16.64 18.37 -10.57
C TYR A 48 -16.68 17.28 -9.49
N TYR A 49 -16.38 17.62 -8.24
CA TYR A 49 -16.48 16.70 -7.11
C TYR A 49 -17.92 16.26 -6.86
N LYS A 50 -18.87 17.21 -6.92
CA LYS A 50 -20.30 16.93 -6.73
C LYS A 50 -20.84 16.02 -7.82
N GLU A 51 -20.50 16.28 -9.07
CA GLU A 51 -20.92 15.47 -10.22
C GLU A 51 -20.33 14.05 -10.14
N ILE A 52 -19.03 13.91 -9.84
CA ILE A 52 -18.37 12.63 -9.63
C ILE A 52 -19.08 11.81 -8.56
N LEU A 53 -19.35 12.39 -7.40
CA LEU A 53 -20.00 11.70 -6.29
C LEU A 53 -21.49 11.42 -6.50
N SER A 54 -22.12 12.12 -7.46
CA SER A 54 -23.52 11.88 -7.85
C SER A 54 -23.67 10.73 -8.86
N ARG A 55 -22.57 10.26 -9.45
CA ARG A 55 -22.57 9.18 -10.45
C ARG A 55 -22.35 7.81 -9.80
N PRO A 56 -23.37 6.90 -9.85
CA PRO A 56 -23.28 5.59 -9.20
C PRO A 56 -22.17 4.69 -9.75
N ASP A 57 -21.81 4.82 -11.03
CA ASP A 57 -20.72 4.10 -11.68
C ASP A 57 -19.37 4.48 -11.07
N ILE A 58 -19.13 5.78 -10.87
CA ILE A 58 -17.89 6.26 -10.27
C ILE A 58 -17.81 5.90 -8.78
N VAL A 59 -18.92 5.97 -8.05
CA VAL A 59 -18.97 5.54 -6.65
C VAL A 59 -18.62 4.05 -6.52
N LYS A 60 -19.09 3.20 -7.42
CA LYS A 60 -18.68 1.78 -7.48
C LYS A 60 -17.17 1.63 -7.70
N SER A 61 -16.58 2.46 -8.55
CA SER A 61 -15.13 2.47 -8.81
C SER A 61 -14.32 2.93 -7.59
N ILE A 62 -14.82 3.90 -6.83
CA ILE A 62 -14.22 4.31 -5.55
C ILE A 62 -14.24 3.13 -4.56
N ILE A 63 -15.38 2.47 -4.40
CA ILE A 63 -15.53 1.33 -3.48
C ILE A 63 -14.64 0.17 -3.92
N TYR A 64 -14.59 -0.12 -5.22
CA TYR A 64 -13.73 -1.17 -5.77
C TYR A 64 -12.25 -0.88 -5.51
N SER A 65 -11.78 0.34 -5.76
CA SER A 65 -10.39 0.73 -5.49
C SER A 65 -10.03 0.64 -4.02
N LEU A 66 -10.93 1.07 -3.13
CA LEU A 66 -10.77 0.92 -1.69
C LEU A 66 -10.73 -0.54 -1.26
N TYR A 67 -11.61 -1.38 -1.82
CA TYR A 67 -11.64 -2.82 -1.55
C TYR A 67 -10.30 -3.47 -1.92
N ILE A 68 -9.79 -3.22 -3.13
CA ILE A 68 -8.48 -3.75 -3.58
C ILE A 68 -7.36 -3.27 -2.67
N ALA A 69 -7.29 -1.96 -2.40
CA ALA A 69 -6.21 -1.38 -1.60
C ALA A 69 -6.20 -1.89 -0.15
N VAL A 70 -7.37 -1.92 0.51
CA VAL A 70 -7.48 -2.39 1.89
C VAL A 70 -7.18 -3.89 1.98
N THR A 71 -7.75 -4.70 1.07
CA THR A 71 -7.57 -6.15 1.09
C THR A 71 -6.12 -6.53 0.82
N SER A 72 -5.50 -5.94 -0.23
CA SER A 72 -4.10 -6.21 -0.56
C SER A 72 -3.16 -5.79 0.57
N ALA A 73 -3.31 -4.57 1.11
CA ALA A 73 -2.47 -4.08 2.19
C ALA A 73 -2.63 -4.92 3.47
N THR A 74 -3.86 -5.28 3.84
CA THR A 74 -4.13 -6.10 5.02
C THR A 74 -3.51 -7.49 4.90
N LEU A 75 -3.76 -8.17 3.78
CA LEU A 75 -3.23 -9.52 3.55
C LEU A 75 -1.71 -9.51 3.44
N ALA A 76 -1.12 -8.53 2.73
CA ALA A 76 0.33 -8.40 2.61
C ALA A 76 1.00 -8.21 3.97
N VAL A 77 0.42 -7.35 4.83
CA VAL A 77 0.94 -7.13 6.19
C VAL A 77 0.78 -8.36 7.06
N LEU A 78 -0.37 -9.01 7.05
CA LEU A 78 -0.61 -10.23 7.86
C LEU A 78 0.36 -11.34 7.47
N ILE A 79 0.48 -11.64 6.18
CA ILE A 79 1.38 -12.70 5.67
C ILE A 79 2.84 -12.29 5.88
N GLY A 80 3.22 -11.06 5.53
CA GLY A 80 4.59 -10.56 5.66
C GLY A 80 5.08 -10.54 7.11
N VAL A 81 4.25 -10.09 8.06
CA VAL A 81 4.56 -10.15 9.51
C VAL A 81 4.64 -11.60 10.00
N GLY A 82 3.75 -12.48 9.54
CA GLY A 82 3.81 -13.91 9.84
C GLY A 82 5.12 -14.53 9.35
N MET A 83 5.57 -14.22 8.14
CA MET A 83 6.86 -14.67 7.61
C MET A 83 8.03 -14.07 8.41
N CYS A 84 7.98 -12.80 8.78
CA CYS A 84 8.97 -12.18 9.66
C CYS A 84 9.05 -12.91 11.02
N ALA A 85 7.92 -13.30 11.60
CA ALA A 85 7.89 -14.06 12.84
C ALA A 85 8.67 -15.38 12.72
N VAL A 86 8.42 -16.14 11.66
CA VAL A 86 9.13 -17.40 11.40
C VAL A 86 10.63 -17.18 11.21
N LEU A 87 11.02 -16.20 10.40
CA LEU A 87 12.43 -15.87 10.12
C LEU A 87 13.18 -15.42 11.37
N VAL A 88 12.56 -14.57 12.19
CA VAL A 88 13.16 -14.02 13.41
C VAL A 88 13.28 -15.10 14.51
N MET A 89 12.25 -15.92 14.69
CA MET A 89 12.30 -17.01 15.69
C MET A 89 13.30 -18.12 15.32
N ASN A 90 13.57 -18.32 14.02
CA ASN A 90 14.55 -19.30 13.54
C ASN A 90 15.96 -18.70 13.31
N THR A 91 16.17 -17.44 13.63
CA THR A 91 17.45 -16.71 13.46
C THR A 91 17.97 -16.68 12.01
N ASP A 92 17.12 -16.85 11.00
CA ASP A 92 17.49 -16.83 9.58
C ASP A 92 17.14 -15.47 8.91
N THR A 93 17.59 -14.38 9.52
CA THR A 93 17.27 -13.02 9.04
C THR A 93 18.23 -12.48 7.99
N LYS A 94 19.34 -13.16 7.72
CA LYS A 94 20.42 -12.74 6.79
C LYS A 94 20.82 -13.80 5.77
N GLY A 95 20.14 -14.94 5.73
CA GLY A 95 20.47 -16.08 4.88
C GLY A 95 20.15 -15.86 3.38
N LYS A 96 20.49 -16.89 2.56
CA LYS A 96 20.18 -16.90 1.12
C LYS A 96 18.68 -16.79 0.85
N GLY A 97 17.85 -17.33 1.75
CA GLY A 97 16.38 -17.25 1.68
C GLY A 97 15.88 -15.81 1.66
N MET A 98 16.47 -14.92 2.46
CA MET A 98 16.10 -13.50 2.49
C MET A 98 16.34 -12.79 1.14
N ARG A 99 17.39 -13.14 0.41
CA ARG A 99 17.67 -12.58 -0.93
C ARG A 99 16.62 -13.02 -1.95
N ILE A 100 16.18 -14.27 -1.90
CA ILE A 100 15.13 -14.79 -2.79
C ILE A 100 13.79 -14.11 -2.51
N ILE A 101 13.44 -13.91 -1.24
CA ILE A 101 12.20 -13.21 -0.83
C ILE A 101 12.17 -11.78 -1.38
N GLN A 102 13.32 -11.12 -1.54
CA GLN A 102 13.39 -9.74 -2.04
C GLN A 102 13.29 -9.61 -3.56
N LEU A 103 13.47 -10.69 -4.34
CA LEU A 103 13.43 -10.64 -5.81
C LEU A 103 12.17 -9.99 -6.39
N PRO A 104 10.95 -10.26 -5.87
CA PRO A 104 9.74 -9.65 -6.42
C PRO A 104 9.72 -8.11 -6.36
N ILE A 105 10.45 -7.50 -5.43
CA ILE A 105 10.48 -6.03 -5.29
C ILE A 105 11.09 -5.39 -6.55
N ILE A 106 12.08 -6.03 -7.17
CA ILE A 106 12.83 -5.51 -8.32
C ILE A 106 12.05 -5.68 -9.63
N VAL A 107 11.14 -6.66 -9.70
CA VAL A 107 10.40 -6.97 -10.93
C VAL A 107 9.40 -5.86 -11.28
N PRO A 108 9.37 -5.32 -12.52
CA PRO A 108 8.38 -4.33 -12.94
C PRO A 108 6.94 -4.85 -12.85
N HIS A 109 5.98 -3.99 -12.52
CA HIS A 109 4.57 -4.36 -12.35
C HIS A 109 3.95 -5.01 -13.60
N VAL A 110 4.30 -4.53 -14.79
CA VAL A 110 3.84 -5.10 -16.06
C VAL A 110 4.29 -6.56 -16.22
N VAL A 111 5.53 -6.87 -15.82
CA VAL A 111 6.04 -8.25 -15.87
C VAL A 111 5.30 -9.14 -14.87
N VAL A 112 4.99 -8.61 -13.68
CA VAL A 112 4.15 -9.31 -12.69
C VAL A 112 2.77 -9.61 -13.27
N ALA A 113 2.14 -8.63 -13.92
CA ALA A 113 0.85 -8.83 -14.56
C ALA A 113 0.90 -9.94 -15.62
N LEU A 114 1.95 -9.97 -16.45
CA LEU A 114 2.14 -11.03 -17.43
C LEU A 114 2.29 -12.42 -16.79
N PHE A 115 3.04 -12.53 -15.68
CA PHE A 115 3.12 -13.77 -14.93
C PHE A 115 1.77 -14.20 -14.39
N VAL A 116 1.03 -13.28 -13.78
CA VAL A 116 -0.30 -13.55 -13.23
C VAL A 116 -1.27 -14.00 -14.32
N VAL A 117 -1.26 -13.36 -15.49
CA VAL A 117 -2.07 -13.79 -16.65
C VAL A 117 -1.68 -15.19 -17.11
N ASN A 118 -0.39 -15.48 -17.27
CA ASN A 118 0.07 -16.80 -17.72
C ASN A 118 -0.24 -17.91 -16.72
N ILE A 119 -0.35 -17.60 -15.44
CA ILE A 119 -0.63 -18.60 -14.38
C ILE A 119 -2.13 -18.73 -14.14
N LEU A 120 -2.87 -17.61 -13.99
CA LEU A 120 -4.23 -17.59 -13.46
C LEU A 120 -5.33 -17.41 -14.51
N SER A 121 -5.00 -17.21 -15.80
CA SER A 121 -6.03 -17.16 -16.84
C SER A 121 -6.71 -18.53 -17.01
N GLN A 122 -7.90 -18.55 -17.60
CA GLN A 122 -8.63 -19.80 -17.87
C GLN A 122 -7.88 -20.75 -18.81
N ASN A 123 -6.91 -20.25 -19.58
CA ASN A 123 -5.95 -21.03 -20.37
C ASN A 123 -4.55 -21.04 -19.75
N GLY A 124 -4.40 -20.55 -18.51
CA GLY A 124 -3.14 -20.44 -17.82
C GLY A 124 -2.58 -21.79 -17.32
N LEU A 125 -1.40 -21.69 -16.73
CA LEU A 125 -0.69 -22.85 -16.20
C LEU A 125 -1.52 -23.60 -15.16
N LEU A 126 -2.18 -22.86 -14.25
CA LEU A 126 -2.97 -23.47 -13.18
C LEU A 126 -4.18 -24.24 -13.72
N ALA A 127 -4.90 -23.67 -14.68
CA ALA A 127 -6.04 -24.35 -15.33
C ALA A 127 -5.59 -25.62 -16.03
N ARG A 128 -4.47 -25.60 -16.77
CA ARG A 128 -3.92 -26.75 -17.45
C ARG A 128 -3.47 -27.85 -16.49
N LEU A 129 -2.87 -27.48 -15.36
CA LEU A 129 -2.49 -28.46 -14.31
C LEU A 129 -3.72 -29.13 -13.69
N LEU A 130 -4.77 -28.35 -13.36
CA LEU A 130 -6.01 -28.90 -12.81
C LEU A 130 -6.73 -29.79 -13.81
N CYS A 131 -6.71 -29.46 -15.11
CA CYS A 131 -7.23 -30.33 -16.16
C CYS A 131 -6.43 -31.63 -16.27
N ALA A 132 -5.10 -31.57 -16.25
CA ALA A 132 -4.24 -32.75 -16.30
C ALA A 132 -4.41 -33.67 -15.07
N MET A 133 -4.75 -33.08 -13.92
CA MET A 133 -5.07 -33.82 -12.68
C MET A 133 -6.51 -34.34 -12.61
N GLY A 134 -7.35 -33.99 -13.60
CA GLY A 134 -8.74 -34.45 -13.70
C GLY A 134 -9.73 -33.67 -12.82
N PHE A 135 -9.33 -32.54 -12.22
CA PHE A 135 -10.22 -31.73 -11.40
C PHE A 135 -11.20 -30.89 -12.25
N ILE A 136 -10.82 -30.52 -13.46
CA ILE A 136 -11.65 -29.79 -14.43
C ILE A 136 -11.57 -30.51 -15.78
N LYS A 137 -12.63 -30.40 -16.58
CA LYS A 137 -12.69 -31.04 -17.91
C LYS A 137 -12.55 -30.01 -19.04
N GLU A 138 -13.14 -28.85 -18.87
CA GLU A 138 -13.17 -27.80 -19.86
C GLU A 138 -12.62 -26.48 -19.28
N GLN A 139 -12.24 -25.57 -20.17
CA GLN A 139 -11.72 -24.24 -19.81
C GLN A 139 -12.70 -23.43 -18.93
N GLN A 140 -13.98 -23.53 -19.23
CA GLN A 140 -15.05 -22.82 -18.51
C GLN A 140 -15.28 -23.33 -17.08
N ASP A 141 -14.80 -24.55 -16.75
CA ASP A 141 -14.85 -25.09 -15.38
C ASP A 141 -13.86 -24.37 -14.46
N PHE A 142 -12.85 -23.69 -15.02
CA PHE A 142 -11.89 -22.94 -14.23
C PHE A 142 -12.48 -21.57 -13.82
N VAL A 143 -12.41 -21.27 -12.52
CA VAL A 143 -12.93 -20.02 -11.97
C VAL A 143 -12.26 -18.81 -12.61
N GLN A 144 -13.04 -17.83 -13.05
CA GLN A 144 -12.54 -16.60 -13.61
C GLN A 144 -11.92 -15.72 -12.50
N LEU A 145 -10.60 -15.78 -12.38
CA LEU A 145 -9.83 -15.01 -11.38
C LEU A 145 -9.36 -13.65 -11.91
N LEU A 146 -9.24 -13.49 -13.23
CA LEU A 146 -8.83 -12.27 -13.90
C LEU A 146 -10.03 -11.56 -14.54
N TYR A 147 -9.91 -10.26 -14.71
CA TYR A 147 -10.91 -9.40 -15.35
C TYR A 147 -12.30 -9.47 -14.71
N SER A 148 -12.37 -9.91 -13.47
CA SER A 148 -13.62 -10.09 -12.72
C SER A 148 -13.74 -9.06 -11.60
N THR A 149 -14.99 -8.74 -11.21
CA THR A 149 -15.31 -7.73 -10.20
C THR A 149 -14.84 -8.11 -8.79
N ASN A 150 -14.47 -9.38 -8.57
CA ASN A 150 -13.89 -9.84 -7.31
C ASN A 150 -12.45 -9.37 -7.08
N GLY A 151 -11.76 -8.89 -8.14
CA GLY A 151 -10.42 -8.33 -8.07
C GLY A 151 -9.31 -9.30 -7.63
N VAL A 152 -9.56 -10.61 -7.58
CA VAL A 152 -8.62 -11.61 -7.03
C VAL A 152 -7.29 -11.59 -7.78
N GLY A 153 -7.29 -11.50 -9.11
CA GLY A 153 -6.06 -11.43 -9.90
C GLY A 153 -5.20 -10.21 -9.56
N VAL A 154 -5.84 -9.06 -9.36
CA VAL A 154 -5.16 -7.82 -8.96
C VAL A 154 -4.58 -7.97 -7.55
N ILE A 155 -5.36 -8.50 -6.60
CA ILE A 155 -4.92 -8.73 -5.22
C ILE A 155 -3.73 -9.69 -5.18
N ILE A 156 -3.76 -10.80 -5.90
CA ILE A 156 -2.64 -11.76 -5.96
C ILE A 156 -1.38 -11.11 -6.52
N ALA A 157 -1.51 -10.30 -7.58
CA ALA A 157 -0.38 -9.56 -8.14
C ALA A 157 0.23 -8.58 -7.12
N TYR A 158 -0.60 -7.86 -6.37
CA TYR A 158 -0.12 -7.02 -5.28
C TYR A 158 0.54 -7.85 -4.18
N LEU A 159 -0.08 -8.93 -3.71
CA LEU A 159 0.49 -9.75 -2.64
C LEU A 159 1.89 -10.28 -3.00
N TRP A 160 2.10 -10.68 -4.26
CA TRP A 160 3.40 -11.16 -4.72
C TRP A 160 4.51 -10.11 -4.56
N LYS A 161 4.20 -8.83 -4.72
CA LYS A 161 5.14 -7.70 -4.55
C LYS A 161 5.18 -7.14 -3.13
N GLU A 162 4.03 -7.01 -2.51
CA GLU A 162 3.88 -6.28 -1.26
C GLU A 162 4.29 -7.11 -0.04
N ILE A 163 4.13 -8.44 -0.06
CA ILE A 163 4.63 -9.31 1.03
C ILE A 163 6.13 -9.16 1.21
N PRO A 164 6.99 -9.29 0.16
CA PRO A 164 8.42 -9.01 0.26
C PRO A 164 8.75 -7.60 0.76
N PHE A 165 7.98 -6.60 0.34
CA PHE A 165 8.16 -5.23 0.82
C PHE A 165 7.93 -5.12 2.33
N VAL A 166 6.85 -5.71 2.88
CA VAL A 166 6.60 -5.74 4.33
C VAL A 166 7.75 -6.41 5.05
N ILE A 167 8.20 -7.57 4.56
CA ILE A 167 9.30 -8.31 5.15
C ILE A 167 10.55 -7.42 5.18
N TYR A 168 10.94 -6.84 4.06
CA TYR A 168 12.11 -5.96 3.96
C TYR A 168 12.02 -4.78 4.92
N PHE A 169 10.83 -4.14 5.00
CA PHE A 169 10.62 -2.95 5.81
C PHE A 169 10.67 -3.22 7.32
N VAL A 170 10.22 -4.39 7.77
CA VAL A 170 9.99 -4.68 9.19
C VAL A 170 11.04 -5.61 9.79
N ILE A 171 11.65 -6.52 8.98
CA ILE A 171 12.48 -7.61 9.48
C ILE A 171 13.70 -7.14 10.31
N ALA A 172 14.37 -6.08 9.87
CA ALA A 172 15.58 -5.58 10.54
C ALA A 172 15.26 -5.07 11.95
N LEU A 173 14.14 -4.36 12.11
CA LEU A 173 13.67 -3.87 13.42
C LEU A 173 13.25 -5.03 14.31
N MET A 174 12.49 -5.99 13.77
CA MET A 174 12.06 -7.18 14.50
C MET A 174 13.23 -8.02 14.98
N ALA A 175 14.23 -8.25 14.13
CA ALA A 175 15.42 -9.03 14.49
C ALA A 175 16.21 -8.35 15.61
N ASN A 176 16.38 -7.04 15.57
CA ASN A 176 17.09 -6.29 16.59
C ASN A 176 16.36 -6.36 17.96
N ILE A 177 15.04 -6.14 17.98
CA ILE A 177 14.24 -6.22 19.20
C ILE A 177 14.23 -7.64 19.76
N ASN A 178 14.07 -8.67 18.89
CA ASN A 178 14.04 -10.06 19.31
C ASN A 178 15.38 -10.51 19.88
N GLY A 179 16.51 -10.14 19.27
CA GLY A 179 17.85 -10.49 19.73
C GLY A 179 18.26 -9.82 21.05
N SER A 180 17.60 -8.74 21.45
CA SER A 180 17.88 -8.07 22.72
C SER A 180 16.80 -8.34 23.79
N LEU A 181 15.60 -7.83 23.57
CA LEU A 181 14.50 -7.92 24.53
C LEU A 181 13.76 -9.26 24.47
N GLY A 182 13.70 -9.87 23.29
CA GLY A 182 13.10 -11.19 23.11
C GLY A 182 13.91 -12.28 23.82
N GLU A 183 15.24 -12.28 23.67
CA GLU A 183 16.11 -13.22 24.38
C GLU A 183 16.09 -13.00 25.90
N ALA A 184 16.05 -11.75 26.36
CA ALA A 184 15.86 -11.46 27.78
C ALA A 184 14.56 -12.07 28.33
N ALA A 185 13.46 -12.00 27.58
CA ALA A 185 12.20 -12.62 27.96
C ALA A 185 12.28 -14.16 27.99
N ILE A 186 13.01 -14.77 27.05
CA ILE A 186 13.25 -16.22 27.03
C ILE A 186 14.08 -16.64 28.24
N ASN A 187 15.12 -15.90 28.60
CA ASN A 187 15.94 -16.18 29.78
C ASN A 187 15.14 -16.09 31.08
N LEU A 188 14.05 -15.30 31.09
CA LEU A 188 13.09 -15.23 32.20
C LEU A 188 12.00 -16.31 32.14
N GLY A 189 12.13 -17.31 31.26
CA GLY A 189 11.24 -18.47 31.17
C GLY A 189 10.10 -18.35 30.14
N ALA A 190 10.05 -17.30 29.34
CA ALA A 190 9.06 -17.21 28.26
C ALA A 190 9.41 -18.14 27.11
N SER A 191 8.40 -18.79 26.48
CA SER A 191 8.61 -19.47 25.21
C SER A 191 8.92 -18.48 24.09
N ARG A 192 9.60 -18.92 23.01
CA ARG A 192 9.91 -18.08 21.83
C ARG A 192 8.69 -17.39 21.25
N LEU A 193 7.56 -18.08 21.14
CA LEU A 193 6.31 -17.52 20.66
C LEU A 193 5.75 -16.46 21.61
N ILE A 194 5.80 -16.70 22.93
CA ILE A 194 5.33 -15.74 23.94
C ILE A 194 6.22 -14.49 23.92
N ALA A 195 7.54 -14.63 23.86
CA ALA A 195 8.48 -13.52 23.74
C ALA A 195 8.21 -12.70 22.47
N PHE A 196 8.00 -13.38 21.32
CA PHE A 196 7.64 -12.69 20.09
C PHE A 196 6.31 -11.93 20.20
N MET A 197 5.23 -12.60 20.62
CA MET A 197 3.89 -11.99 20.65
C MET A 197 3.75 -10.88 21.71
N LYS A 198 4.42 -11.00 22.87
CA LYS A 198 4.28 -10.04 23.98
C LYS A 198 5.36 -8.96 24.00
N VAL A 199 6.50 -9.16 23.35
CA VAL A 199 7.62 -8.22 23.35
C VAL A 199 7.90 -7.69 21.95
N THR A 200 8.33 -8.56 21.03
CA THR A 200 8.79 -8.15 19.68
C THR A 200 7.70 -7.50 18.86
N LEU A 201 6.58 -8.16 18.70
CA LEU A 201 5.46 -7.72 17.86
C LEU A 201 4.86 -6.37 18.31
N PRO A 202 4.57 -6.15 19.62
CA PRO A 202 4.03 -4.86 20.06
C PRO A 202 5.01 -3.69 19.91
N LEU A 203 6.31 -3.93 20.03
CA LEU A 203 7.33 -2.90 19.81
C LEU A 203 7.49 -2.54 18.33
N CYS A 204 7.23 -3.47 17.41
CA CYS A 204 7.27 -3.24 15.96
C CYS A 204 5.98 -2.63 15.39
N ARG A 205 4.91 -2.45 16.17
CA ARG A 205 3.59 -2.01 15.68
C ARG A 205 3.62 -0.74 14.84
N ARG A 206 4.54 0.22 15.12
CA ARG A 206 4.66 1.45 14.33
C ARG A 206 5.20 1.14 12.93
N ALA A 207 6.23 0.33 12.81
CA ALA A 207 6.79 -0.08 11.52
C ALA A 207 5.77 -0.89 10.70
N ILE A 208 5.06 -1.81 11.37
CA ILE A 208 3.99 -2.61 10.73
C ILE A 208 2.87 -1.71 10.22
N GLY A 209 2.37 -0.78 11.03
CA GLY A 209 1.33 0.15 10.61
C GLY A 209 1.79 1.12 9.52
N SER A 210 3.07 1.55 9.54
CA SER A 210 3.63 2.36 8.46
C SER A 210 3.74 1.57 7.16
N SER A 211 4.13 0.29 7.19
CA SER A 211 4.14 -0.56 5.99
C SER A 211 2.73 -0.74 5.40
N PHE A 212 1.71 -0.94 6.26
CA PHE A 212 0.32 -0.97 5.82
C PHE A 212 -0.08 0.32 5.10
N LEU A 213 0.20 1.49 5.69
CA LEU A 213 -0.17 2.77 5.12
C LEU A 213 0.50 3.02 3.76
N ILE A 214 1.79 2.67 3.65
CA ILE A 214 2.54 2.81 2.41
C ILE A 214 1.90 1.94 1.31
N ILE A 215 1.63 0.66 1.59
CA ILE A 215 1.04 -0.27 0.63
C ILE A 215 -0.38 0.16 0.27
N PHE A 216 -1.19 0.53 1.25
CA PHE A 216 -2.57 1.00 1.02
C PHE A 216 -2.60 2.21 0.09
N THR A 217 -1.78 3.23 0.37
CA THR A 217 -1.72 4.45 -0.44
C THR A 217 -1.20 4.14 -1.85
N PHE A 218 -0.19 3.27 -1.96
CA PHE A 218 0.34 2.82 -3.24
C PHE A 218 -0.73 2.08 -4.06
N ALA A 219 -1.38 1.06 -3.49
CA ALA A 219 -2.38 0.25 -4.19
C ALA A 219 -3.63 1.07 -4.58
N LEU A 220 -4.02 2.08 -3.77
CA LEU A 220 -5.14 2.97 -4.07
C LEU A 220 -4.85 3.88 -5.28
N GLY A 221 -3.59 4.31 -5.46
CA GLY A 221 -3.15 5.19 -6.54
C GLY A 221 -2.53 4.46 -7.73
N ALA A 222 -2.31 3.16 -7.66
CA ALA A 222 -1.63 2.40 -8.71
C ALA A 222 -2.55 2.13 -9.91
N TYR A 223 -2.00 2.35 -11.10
CA TYR A 223 -2.70 2.24 -12.39
C TYR A 223 -2.45 0.90 -13.09
N GLU A 224 -1.19 0.43 -13.11
CA GLU A 224 -0.74 -0.64 -14.01
C GLU A 224 -1.41 -2.00 -13.76
N LEU A 225 -1.42 -2.49 -12.52
CA LEU A 225 -1.97 -3.80 -12.20
C LEU A 225 -3.50 -3.86 -12.35
N PRO A 226 -4.28 -2.86 -11.87
CA PRO A 226 -5.70 -2.83 -12.13
C PRO A 226 -6.07 -2.73 -13.62
N LEU A 227 -5.30 -1.99 -14.42
CA LEU A 227 -5.52 -1.89 -15.86
C LEU A 227 -5.34 -3.25 -16.56
N LEU A 228 -4.30 -3.99 -16.19
CA LEU A 228 -3.92 -5.22 -16.88
C LEU A 228 -4.67 -6.46 -16.38
N LEU A 229 -5.20 -6.45 -15.16
CA LEU A 229 -5.78 -7.63 -14.50
C LEU A 229 -7.19 -7.43 -13.98
N GLY A 230 -7.62 -6.16 -13.84
CA GLY A 230 -8.93 -5.80 -13.28
C GLY A 230 -10.07 -5.86 -14.27
N PRO A 231 -11.33 -5.70 -13.81
CA PRO A 231 -12.51 -5.64 -14.66
C PRO A 231 -12.60 -4.30 -15.40
N THR A 232 -13.37 -4.30 -16.50
CA THR A 232 -13.72 -3.08 -17.23
C THR A 232 -14.82 -2.27 -16.55
N SER A 233 -15.60 -2.89 -15.67
CA SER A 233 -16.64 -2.23 -14.86
C SER A 233 -16.89 -3.03 -13.57
N PRO A 234 -16.74 -2.41 -12.37
CA PRO A 234 -16.20 -1.07 -12.15
C PRO A 234 -14.69 -1.01 -12.40
N GLU A 235 -14.22 0.02 -13.09
CA GLU A 235 -12.78 0.29 -13.25
C GLU A 235 -12.19 0.82 -11.94
N ALA A 236 -10.88 0.61 -11.74
CA ALA A 236 -10.19 1.25 -10.62
C ALA A 236 -10.09 2.77 -10.82
N LEU A 237 -10.14 3.51 -9.72
CA LEU A 237 -10.19 4.98 -9.74
C LEU A 237 -9.02 5.64 -10.50
N PRO A 238 -7.75 5.16 -10.39
CA PRO A 238 -6.64 5.68 -11.19
C PRO A 238 -6.83 5.50 -12.71
N ILE A 239 -7.50 4.42 -13.13
CA ILE A 239 -7.80 4.18 -14.56
C ILE A 239 -8.79 5.22 -15.06
N LEU A 240 -9.90 5.43 -14.34
CA LEU A 240 -10.86 6.47 -14.66
C LEU A 240 -10.22 7.85 -14.72
N ALA A 241 -9.36 8.20 -13.75
CA ALA A 241 -8.64 9.46 -13.73
C ALA A 241 -7.75 9.62 -14.98
N HIS A 242 -7.03 8.57 -15.38
CA HIS A 242 -6.20 8.57 -16.56
C HIS A 242 -7.04 8.71 -17.83
N THR A 243 -8.14 7.96 -17.96
CA THR A 243 -9.04 8.01 -19.11
C THR A 243 -9.63 9.42 -19.31
N GLN A 244 -10.05 10.07 -18.21
CA GLN A 244 -10.52 11.47 -18.27
C GLN A 244 -9.38 12.43 -18.63
N TYR A 245 -8.14 12.16 -18.18
CA TYR A 245 -6.99 13.01 -18.47
C TYR A 245 -6.58 13.00 -19.94
N ILE A 246 -6.61 11.83 -20.60
CA ILE A 246 -6.24 11.68 -22.02
C ILE A 246 -7.42 11.91 -22.97
N HIS A 247 -8.60 12.22 -22.45
CA HIS A 247 -9.79 12.46 -23.27
C HIS A 247 -9.55 13.59 -24.27
N PRO A 248 -9.98 13.45 -25.56
CA PRO A 248 -9.79 14.49 -26.58
C PRO A 248 -10.40 15.85 -26.21
N ASP A 249 -11.55 15.81 -25.52
CA ASP A 249 -12.19 17.00 -24.98
C ASP A 249 -11.49 17.44 -23.70
N LEU A 250 -10.86 18.60 -23.74
CA LEU A 250 -10.09 19.16 -22.64
C LEU A 250 -10.95 19.59 -21.43
N GLU A 251 -12.26 19.72 -21.60
CA GLU A 251 -13.20 19.97 -20.48
C GLU A 251 -13.25 18.81 -19.48
N ASN A 252 -12.76 17.62 -19.87
CA ASN A 252 -12.61 16.47 -18.95
C ASN A 252 -11.40 16.59 -17.99
N ARG A 253 -10.44 17.49 -18.22
CA ARG A 253 -9.26 17.65 -17.36
C ARG A 253 -9.59 17.93 -15.90
N PRO A 254 -10.53 18.82 -15.54
CA PRO A 254 -10.94 19.02 -14.15
C PRO A 254 -11.51 17.76 -13.50
N TYR A 255 -12.24 16.92 -14.24
CA TYR A 255 -12.74 15.65 -13.72
C TYR A 255 -11.59 14.68 -13.40
N ALA A 256 -10.60 14.57 -14.29
CA ALA A 256 -9.41 13.77 -14.03
C ALA A 256 -8.68 14.21 -12.76
N MET A 257 -8.51 15.53 -12.59
CA MET A 257 -7.87 16.10 -11.41
C MET A 257 -8.72 15.96 -10.15
N ALA A 258 -10.05 16.04 -10.26
CA ALA A 258 -10.94 15.81 -9.13
C ALA A 258 -10.94 14.33 -8.68
N LEU A 259 -10.85 13.36 -9.61
CA LEU A 259 -10.67 11.94 -9.29
C LEU A 259 -9.35 11.69 -8.55
N ASN A 260 -8.24 12.29 -9.02
CA ASN A 260 -6.95 12.25 -8.32
C ASN A 260 -7.02 12.97 -6.94
N GLY A 261 -7.79 14.05 -6.85
CA GLY A 261 -8.09 14.72 -5.59
C GLY A 261 -8.78 13.80 -4.60
N ILE A 262 -9.76 13.00 -5.03
CA ILE A 262 -10.44 12.00 -4.19
C ILE A 262 -9.44 10.96 -3.67
N ILE A 263 -8.58 10.41 -4.54
CA ILE A 263 -7.51 9.47 -4.13
C ILE A 263 -6.63 10.10 -3.05
N THR A 264 -6.21 11.36 -3.27
CA THR A 264 -5.35 12.11 -2.34
C THR A 264 -6.05 12.35 -1.01
N ILE A 265 -7.32 12.75 -1.02
CA ILE A 265 -8.12 13.00 0.20
C ILE A 265 -8.29 11.71 1.00
N ILE A 266 -8.62 10.59 0.35
CA ILE A 266 -8.76 9.29 1.03
C ILE A 266 -7.42 8.87 1.66
N SER A 267 -6.33 8.98 0.92
CA SER A 267 -4.97 8.66 1.41
C SER A 267 -4.59 9.54 2.61
N MET A 268 -4.89 10.83 2.55
CA MET A 268 -4.63 11.79 3.63
C MET A 268 -5.46 11.46 4.89
N ILE A 269 -6.75 11.15 4.73
CA ILE A 269 -7.63 10.77 5.85
C ILE A 269 -7.07 9.50 6.52
N CYS A 270 -6.69 8.49 5.75
CA CYS A 270 -6.10 7.27 6.29
C CYS A 270 -4.77 7.54 7.01
N ALA A 271 -3.91 8.39 6.46
CA ALA A 271 -2.65 8.78 7.09
C ALA A 271 -2.90 9.51 8.43
N VAL A 272 -3.78 10.50 8.44
CA VAL A 272 -4.12 11.26 9.67
C VAL A 272 -4.76 10.34 10.72
N ALA A 273 -5.68 9.47 10.32
CA ALA A 273 -6.29 8.48 11.21
C ALA A 273 -5.22 7.57 11.83
N TYR A 274 -4.31 7.05 11.01
CA TYR A 274 -3.20 6.23 11.49
C TYR A 274 -2.32 6.96 12.51
N PHE A 275 -1.87 8.18 12.20
CA PHE A 275 -1.02 8.96 13.09
C PHE A 275 -1.72 9.28 14.42
N ARG A 276 -3.00 9.65 14.39
CA ARG A 276 -3.79 9.89 15.61
C ARG A 276 -3.93 8.64 16.48
N LEU A 277 -4.19 7.48 15.86
CA LEU A 277 -4.27 6.21 16.58
C LEU A 277 -2.92 5.85 17.24
N MET A 278 -1.81 6.07 16.54
CA MET A 278 -0.47 5.80 17.08
C MET A 278 -0.10 6.74 18.23
N GLN A 279 -0.44 8.02 18.17
CA GLN A 279 -0.23 8.99 19.24
C GLN A 279 -1.03 8.63 20.49
N LYS A 280 -2.34 8.39 20.35
CA LYS A 280 -3.22 8.01 21.46
C LYS A 280 -2.72 6.78 22.23
N ASN A 281 -2.24 5.77 21.49
CA ASN A 281 -1.68 4.57 22.09
C ASN A 281 -0.39 4.85 22.89
N THR A 282 0.43 5.80 22.44
CA THR A 282 1.67 6.20 23.16
C THR A 282 1.34 6.95 24.44
N GLU A 283 0.36 7.84 24.42
CA GLU A 283 -0.08 8.56 25.61
C GLU A 283 -0.67 7.63 26.69
N ILE A 284 -1.49 6.65 26.27
CA ILE A 284 -2.06 5.65 27.20
C ILE A 284 -0.95 4.84 27.87
N LEU A 285 0.08 4.45 27.14
CA LEU A 285 1.23 3.72 27.70
C LEU A 285 2.03 4.57 28.67
N ASN A 286 2.26 5.85 28.35
CA ASN A 286 2.97 6.77 29.23
C ASN A 286 2.19 7.04 30.52
N ARG A 287 0.87 7.21 30.43
CA ARG A 287 0.00 7.36 31.63
C ARG A 287 0.02 6.12 32.52
N ARG A 288 0.03 4.91 31.92
CA ARG A 288 0.14 3.65 32.69
C ARG A 288 1.48 3.50 33.38
N LYS A 289 2.59 3.92 32.74
CA LYS A 289 3.94 3.93 33.37
C LYS A 289 3.99 4.90 34.53
N ALA A 290 3.56 6.13 34.37
CA ALA A 290 3.54 7.14 35.39
C ALA A 290 2.68 6.71 36.61
N LYS A 291 1.54 6.03 36.37
CA LYS A 291 0.70 5.51 37.45
C LYS A 291 1.36 4.35 38.24
N LYS A 292 2.15 3.50 37.55
CA LYS A 292 2.92 2.43 38.20
C LYS A 292 4.03 2.99 39.08
N GLU A 293 4.82 3.92 38.54
CA GLU A 293 5.91 4.58 39.32
C GLU A 293 5.40 5.35 40.55
N HIS A 294 4.21 5.92 40.46
CA HIS A 294 3.56 6.59 41.59
C HIS A 294 3.11 5.60 42.69
N ASN A 295 2.64 4.42 42.30
CA ASN A 295 2.21 3.37 43.23
C ASN A 295 3.40 2.62 43.89
N GLU A 296 4.54 2.54 43.22
CA GLU A 296 5.76 1.92 43.77
C GLU A 296 6.54 2.85 44.76
N LYS A 297 6.23 4.14 44.73
CA LYS A 297 6.82 5.13 45.67
C LYS A 297 5.96 5.37 46.92
N LYS A 298 4.81 4.75 47.02
CA LYS A 298 3.94 4.71 48.22
C LYS A 298 4.07 3.39 48.94
#